data_181223088a02c05e86319a0c861437ed
#
_entry.id   181223088a02c05e86319a0c861437ed
#
_cell.length_a   1.000
_cell.length_b   1.000
_cell.length_c   1.000
_cell.angle_alpha   90.00
_cell.angle_beta   90.00
_cell.angle_gamma   90.00
#
_symmetry.space_group_name_H-M   'P 1'
#
loop_
_entity.id
_entity.type
_entity.pdbx_description
1 polymer ?
#
loop_
_entity_poly.entity_id
_entity_poly.type
_entity_poly.pdbx_seq_one_letter_code
_entity_poly.pdbx_strand_id
1 'polypeptide(L)'
;MDEASDEDLMARIAAGDEPAFRLLTRRYAGRAVSLARRITGNDADAEEVVQEALLRVWTNAPRWRPLAAFRTWFYRVVLNLCLSRRRRAPFVPLAAAGDPPDPSADVAAAAERDETDRRIAAAIGDLPDRQRAAIVLTYYEGLSNAETAAILETSVSSVEALLVRAKRSLRDKLDEQRRGGV
;
A
#
# COMPACT_ATOMS: atom_id res chain seq x y z
N MET A 1 17.92 -17.05 17.32
CA MET A 1 17.54 -17.82 16.11
C MET A 1 17.46 -16.81 14.99
N ASP A 2 18.37 -16.93 14.04
CA ASP A 2 18.42 -16.03 12.88
C ASP A 2 17.14 -16.26 12.05
N GLU A 3 16.33 -15.22 11.92
CA GLU A 3 15.09 -15.32 11.16
C GLU A 3 15.45 -15.37 9.68
N ALA A 4 15.06 -16.46 8.97
CA ALA A 4 15.39 -16.66 7.56
C ALA A 4 15.10 -15.40 6.74
N SER A 5 16.01 -14.97 5.88
CA SER A 5 15.83 -13.82 4.99
C SER A 5 14.68 -14.08 3.99
N ASP A 6 14.14 -13.03 3.42
CA ASP A 6 13.07 -13.18 2.40
C ASP A 6 13.62 -13.87 1.15
N GLU A 7 14.90 -13.65 0.83
CA GLU A 7 15.61 -14.29 -0.28
C GLU A 7 15.79 -15.81 -0.03
N ASP A 8 16.12 -16.20 1.21
CA ASP A 8 16.20 -17.62 1.60
C ASP A 8 14.81 -18.28 1.52
N LEU A 9 13.77 -17.57 1.98
CA LEU A 9 12.40 -18.06 1.86
C LEU A 9 12.00 -18.23 0.38
N MET A 10 12.35 -17.29 -0.48
CA MET A 10 12.08 -17.41 -1.93
C MET A 10 12.81 -18.61 -2.56
N ALA A 11 14.06 -18.88 -2.17
CA ALA A 11 14.79 -20.05 -2.63
C ALA A 11 14.11 -21.36 -2.20
N ARG A 12 13.61 -21.42 -0.96
CA ARG A 12 12.85 -22.57 -0.44
C ARG A 12 11.50 -22.72 -1.14
N ILE A 13 10.79 -21.62 -1.39
CA ILE A 13 9.52 -21.63 -2.15
C ILE A 13 9.75 -22.14 -3.57
N ALA A 14 10.85 -21.78 -4.20
CA ALA A 14 11.24 -22.29 -5.52
C ALA A 14 11.43 -23.82 -5.54
N ALA A 15 11.77 -24.43 -4.39
CA ALA A 15 11.85 -25.86 -4.20
C ALA A 15 10.52 -26.50 -3.75
N GLY A 16 9.42 -25.74 -3.69
CA GLY A 16 8.10 -26.23 -3.30
C GLY A 16 7.83 -26.24 -1.78
N ASP A 17 8.61 -25.51 -0.98
CA ASP A 17 8.45 -25.43 0.48
C ASP A 17 7.25 -24.55 0.87
N GLU A 18 6.10 -25.17 1.10
CA GLU A 18 4.89 -24.49 1.56
C GLU A 18 5.04 -23.80 2.93
N PRO A 19 5.72 -24.36 3.96
CA PRO A 19 6.03 -23.65 5.19
C PRO A 19 6.74 -22.33 4.98
N ALA A 20 7.72 -22.27 4.08
CA ALA A 20 8.41 -21.04 3.72
C ALA A 20 7.45 -20.01 3.08
N PHE A 21 6.57 -20.47 2.20
CA PHE A 21 5.54 -19.61 1.60
C PHE A 21 4.57 -19.06 2.65
N ARG A 22 4.09 -19.90 3.58
CA ARG A 22 3.22 -19.43 4.68
C ARG A 22 3.91 -18.40 5.56
N LEU A 23 5.21 -18.56 5.82
CA LEU A 23 5.98 -17.60 6.60
C LEU A 23 6.10 -16.25 5.88
N LEU A 24 6.46 -16.27 4.61
CA LEU A 24 6.56 -15.07 3.77
C LEU A 24 5.21 -14.35 3.65
N THR A 25 4.13 -15.10 3.45
CA THR A 25 2.75 -14.59 3.42
C THR A 25 2.42 -13.87 4.73
N ARG A 26 2.70 -14.46 5.90
CA ARG A 26 2.45 -13.82 7.19
C ARG A 26 3.21 -12.52 7.39
N ARG A 27 4.44 -12.42 6.85
CA ARG A 27 5.24 -11.18 6.92
C ARG A 27 4.63 -10.03 6.12
N TYR A 28 4.03 -10.34 4.97
CA TYR A 28 3.68 -9.33 3.98
C TYR A 28 2.19 -9.10 3.75
N ALA A 29 1.32 -10.12 3.94
CA ALA A 29 -0.08 -10.04 3.52
C ALA A 29 -0.83 -8.87 4.16
N GLY A 30 -0.72 -8.66 5.47
CA GLY A 30 -1.44 -7.59 6.16
C GLY A 30 -1.07 -6.20 5.65
N ARG A 31 0.25 -5.93 5.49
CA ARG A 31 0.74 -4.66 4.93
C ARG A 31 0.33 -4.50 3.47
N ALA A 32 0.41 -5.57 2.69
CA ALA A 32 0.03 -5.55 1.28
C ALA A 32 -1.48 -5.24 1.10
N VAL A 33 -2.35 -5.81 1.95
CA VAL A 33 -3.79 -5.49 1.95
C VAL A 33 -4.00 -4.02 2.31
N SER A 34 -3.34 -3.51 3.34
CA SER A 34 -3.42 -2.09 3.73
C SER A 34 -2.94 -1.16 2.61
N LEU A 35 -1.82 -1.48 1.95
CA LEU A 35 -1.34 -0.76 0.77
C LEU A 35 -2.38 -0.78 -0.36
N ALA A 36 -2.84 -1.99 -0.73
CA ALA A 36 -3.78 -2.18 -1.83
C ALA A 36 -5.10 -1.45 -1.57
N ARG A 37 -5.64 -1.50 -0.34
CA ARG A 37 -6.83 -0.76 0.08
C ARG A 37 -6.70 0.75 -0.13
N ARG A 38 -5.57 1.35 0.29
CA ARG A 38 -5.31 2.78 0.09
C ARG A 38 -5.15 3.17 -1.37
N ILE A 39 -4.69 2.26 -2.22
CA ILE A 39 -4.53 2.52 -3.66
C ILE A 39 -5.84 2.30 -4.40
N THR A 40 -6.56 1.19 -4.17
CA THR A 40 -7.79 0.84 -4.89
C THR A 40 -9.02 1.59 -4.37
N GLY A 41 -9.05 1.86 -3.06
CA GLY A 41 -10.23 2.41 -2.37
C GLY A 41 -11.35 1.39 -2.16
N ASN A 42 -11.07 0.08 -2.27
CA ASN A 42 -12.05 -0.99 -2.14
C ASN A 42 -11.42 -2.22 -1.48
N ASP A 43 -12.09 -2.78 -0.45
CA ASP A 43 -11.57 -3.91 0.31
C ASP A 43 -11.51 -5.20 -0.51
N ALA A 44 -12.57 -5.50 -1.26
CA ALA A 44 -12.64 -6.70 -2.08
C ALA A 44 -11.55 -6.68 -3.16
N ASP A 45 -11.36 -5.53 -3.83
CA ASP A 45 -10.28 -5.35 -4.79
C ASP A 45 -8.90 -5.48 -4.16
N ALA A 46 -8.72 -4.98 -2.93
CA ALA A 46 -7.46 -5.08 -2.21
C ALA A 46 -7.11 -6.53 -1.88
N GLU A 47 -8.07 -7.30 -1.39
CA GLU A 47 -7.89 -8.72 -1.07
C GLU A 47 -7.56 -9.53 -2.33
N GLU A 48 -8.30 -9.33 -3.42
CA GLU A 48 -8.03 -10.03 -4.69
C GLU A 48 -6.66 -9.67 -5.26
N VAL A 49 -6.25 -8.41 -5.20
CA VAL A 49 -4.91 -7.97 -5.63
C VAL A 49 -3.83 -8.69 -4.83
N VAL A 50 -3.98 -8.79 -3.51
CA VAL A 50 -2.97 -9.45 -2.66
C VAL A 50 -2.95 -10.95 -2.89
N GLN A 51 -4.10 -11.61 -3.07
CA GLN A 51 -4.17 -13.01 -3.45
C GLN A 51 -3.44 -13.27 -4.77
N GLU A 52 -3.70 -12.46 -5.79
CA GLU A 52 -3.01 -12.53 -7.09
C GLU A 52 -1.50 -12.28 -6.94
N ALA A 53 -1.09 -11.30 -6.12
CA ALA A 53 0.33 -11.03 -5.87
C ALA A 53 1.02 -12.21 -5.18
N LEU A 54 0.38 -12.83 -4.19
CA LEU A 54 0.91 -14.02 -3.50
C LEU A 54 0.95 -15.24 -4.43
N LEU A 55 -0.03 -15.40 -5.30
CA LEU A 55 0.01 -16.45 -6.34
C LEU A 55 1.21 -16.23 -7.27
N ARG A 56 1.51 -14.98 -7.63
CA ARG A 56 2.72 -14.65 -8.42
C ARG A 56 4.01 -14.93 -7.66
N VAL A 57 4.06 -14.74 -6.34
CA VAL A 57 5.21 -15.17 -5.52
C VAL A 57 5.44 -16.66 -5.70
N TRP A 58 4.41 -17.48 -5.52
CA TRP A 58 4.51 -18.93 -5.64
C TRP A 58 4.92 -19.38 -7.05
N THR A 59 4.22 -18.88 -8.06
CA THR A 59 4.42 -19.32 -9.44
C THR A 59 5.72 -18.82 -10.07
N ASN A 60 6.22 -17.66 -9.63
CA ASN A 60 7.46 -17.08 -10.16
C ASN A 60 8.71 -17.43 -9.34
N ALA A 61 8.57 -18.01 -8.15
CA ALA A 61 9.71 -18.33 -7.29
C ALA A 61 10.83 -19.08 -8.03
N PRO A 62 10.58 -20.09 -8.88
CA PRO A 62 11.64 -20.81 -9.59
C PRO A 62 12.44 -19.94 -10.58
N ARG A 63 11.86 -18.83 -11.04
CA ARG A 63 12.49 -17.90 -12.00
C ARG A 63 12.92 -16.60 -11.37
N TRP A 64 12.51 -16.37 -10.13
CA TRP A 64 12.83 -15.13 -9.42
C TRP A 64 14.35 -14.98 -9.24
N ARG A 65 14.85 -13.77 -9.41
CA ARG A 65 16.25 -13.42 -9.23
C ARG A 65 16.34 -12.27 -8.23
N PRO A 66 17.26 -12.28 -7.26
CA PRO A 66 17.43 -11.22 -6.26
C PRO A 66 18.14 -9.98 -6.84
N LEU A 67 17.61 -9.43 -7.93
CA LEU A 67 18.11 -8.18 -8.55
C LEU A 67 17.76 -6.95 -7.70
N ALA A 68 16.79 -7.10 -6.81
CA ALA A 68 16.39 -6.13 -5.79
C ALA A 68 15.89 -6.91 -4.58
N ALA A 69 15.80 -6.26 -3.41
CA ALA A 69 15.19 -6.86 -2.23
C ALA A 69 13.79 -7.39 -2.56
N PHE A 70 13.42 -8.56 -2.00
CA PHE A 70 12.10 -9.18 -2.21
C PHE A 70 10.98 -8.18 -1.95
N ARG A 71 11.06 -7.40 -0.86
CA ARG A 71 10.08 -6.36 -0.51
C ARG A 71 9.82 -5.38 -1.65
N THR A 72 10.87 -4.90 -2.31
CA THR A 72 10.75 -3.97 -3.44
C THR A 72 10.03 -4.60 -4.62
N TRP A 73 10.43 -5.84 -4.97
CA TRP A 73 9.77 -6.58 -6.04
C TRP A 73 8.30 -6.87 -5.74
N PHE A 74 8.00 -7.33 -4.52
CA PHE A 74 6.65 -7.67 -4.11
C PHE A 74 5.71 -6.46 -4.10
N TYR A 75 6.14 -5.34 -3.51
CA TYR A 75 5.33 -4.11 -3.52
C TYR A 75 5.14 -3.54 -4.93
N ARG A 76 6.10 -3.71 -5.83
CA ARG A 76 5.92 -3.37 -7.25
C ARG A 76 4.84 -4.23 -7.89
N VAL A 77 4.81 -5.53 -7.62
CA VAL A 77 3.76 -6.45 -8.11
C VAL A 77 2.39 -6.00 -7.60
N VAL A 78 2.25 -5.77 -6.29
CA VAL A 78 1.00 -5.32 -5.67
C VAL A 78 0.53 -3.99 -6.27
N LEU A 79 1.43 -3.00 -6.36
CA LEU A 79 1.11 -1.69 -6.93
C LEU A 79 0.63 -1.77 -8.38
N ASN A 80 1.33 -2.53 -9.21
CA ASN A 80 0.96 -2.69 -10.63
C ASN A 80 -0.42 -3.35 -10.79
N LEU A 81 -0.75 -4.32 -9.93
CA LEU A 81 -2.07 -4.93 -9.89
C LEU A 81 -3.15 -3.92 -9.46
N CYS A 82 -2.88 -3.13 -8.41
CA CYS A 82 -3.79 -2.08 -7.98
C CYS A 82 -4.07 -1.06 -9.11
N LEU A 83 -3.02 -0.57 -9.76
CA LEU A 83 -3.15 0.40 -10.85
C LEU A 83 -3.90 -0.17 -12.06
N SER A 84 -3.67 -1.46 -12.36
CA SER A 84 -4.40 -2.16 -13.42
C SER A 84 -5.89 -2.27 -13.10
N ARG A 85 -6.24 -2.56 -11.83
CA ARG A 85 -7.61 -2.66 -11.37
C ARG A 85 -8.33 -1.32 -11.43
N ARG A 86 -7.71 -0.27 -10.93
CA ARG A 86 -8.25 1.10 -10.98
C ARG A 86 -8.56 1.59 -12.38
N ARG A 87 -7.77 1.22 -13.37
CA ARG A 87 -8.08 1.56 -14.77
C ARG A 87 -9.35 0.88 -15.29
N ARG A 88 -9.79 -0.21 -14.65
CA ARG A 88 -10.99 -0.97 -15.03
C ARG A 88 -12.25 -0.58 -14.27
N ALA A 89 -12.10 -0.04 -13.06
CA ALA A 89 -13.21 0.37 -12.19
C ALA A 89 -13.01 1.80 -11.70
N PRO A 90 -14.06 2.65 -11.65
CA PRO A 90 -13.98 3.97 -11.04
C PRO A 90 -13.71 3.82 -9.53
N PHE A 91 -12.95 4.79 -8.98
CA PHE A 91 -12.68 4.85 -7.55
C PHE A 91 -13.96 5.15 -6.77
N VAL A 92 -14.31 4.29 -5.84
CA VAL A 92 -15.32 4.54 -4.82
C VAL A 92 -14.58 4.74 -3.49
N PRO A 93 -14.69 5.91 -2.83
CA PRO A 93 -14.02 6.14 -1.55
C PRO A 93 -14.49 5.12 -0.51
N LEU A 94 -13.55 4.36 0.03
CA LEU A 94 -13.80 3.48 1.15
C LEU A 94 -14.01 4.33 2.40
N ALA A 95 -15.06 4.07 3.16
CA ALA A 95 -15.16 4.55 4.54
C ALA A 95 -13.90 4.05 5.28
N ALA A 96 -13.13 4.96 5.89
CA ALA A 96 -11.87 4.62 6.51
C ALA A 96 -12.07 3.46 7.50
N ALA A 97 -11.48 2.30 7.18
CA ALA A 97 -11.26 1.28 8.18
C ALA A 97 -10.08 1.77 9.03
N GLY A 98 -10.40 2.50 10.10
CA GLY A 98 -9.44 2.83 11.14
C GLY A 98 -8.90 1.56 11.78
N ASP A 99 -7.73 1.63 12.41
CA ASP A 99 -7.31 0.61 13.37
C ASP A 99 -8.41 0.40 14.40
N PRO A 100 -8.62 -0.84 14.90
CA PRO A 100 -9.65 -1.10 15.90
C PRO A 100 -9.47 -0.13 17.08
N PRO A 101 -10.56 0.53 17.54
CA PRO A 101 -10.46 1.56 18.57
C PRO A 101 -9.92 0.96 19.88
N ASP A 102 -9.00 1.68 20.53
CA ASP A 102 -8.60 1.38 21.89
C ASP A 102 -9.84 1.48 22.81
N PRO A 103 -10.18 0.42 23.59
CA PRO A 103 -11.39 0.42 24.42
C PRO A 103 -11.43 1.51 25.51
N SER A 104 -10.35 2.22 25.73
CA SER A 104 -10.22 3.31 26.73
C SER A 104 -10.46 4.72 26.17
N ALA A 105 -10.71 4.86 24.86
CA ALA A 105 -10.88 6.16 24.22
C ALA A 105 -12.29 6.73 24.46
N ASP A 106 -12.36 8.03 24.76
CA ASP A 106 -13.60 8.81 24.77
C ASP A 106 -14.32 8.66 23.41
N VAL A 107 -15.57 8.20 23.44
CA VAL A 107 -16.37 7.86 22.24
C VAL A 107 -16.49 9.07 21.30
N ALA A 108 -16.57 10.28 21.82
CA ALA A 108 -16.64 11.51 21.01
C ALA A 108 -15.30 11.78 20.31
N ALA A 109 -14.17 11.62 21.00
CA ALA A 109 -12.84 11.78 20.41
C ALA A 109 -12.52 10.67 19.39
N ALA A 110 -13.06 9.47 19.56
CA ALA A 110 -12.95 8.38 18.60
C ALA A 110 -13.74 8.69 17.32
N ALA A 111 -14.97 9.17 17.44
CA ALA A 111 -15.81 9.54 16.29
C ALA A 111 -15.21 10.70 15.48
N GLU A 112 -14.56 11.69 16.14
CA GLU A 112 -13.91 12.81 15.47
C GLU A 112 -12.63 12.37 14.72
N ARG A 113 -11.87 11.41 15.29
CA ARG A 113 -10.72 10.78 14.61
C ARG A 113 -11.16 10.01 13.40
N ASP A 114 -12.21 9.18 13.52
CA ASP A 114 -12.76 8.41 12.41
C ASP A 114 -13.23 9.29 11.25
N GLU A 115 -13.83 10.44 11.55
CA GLU A 115 -14.24 11.41 10.53
C GLU A 115 -13.04 12.06 9.86
N THR A 116 -12.01 12.41 10.63
CA THR A 116 -10.75 12.97 10.11
C THR A 116 -10.04 11.96 9.20
N ASP A 117 -9.95 10.71 9.63
CA ASP A 117 -9.33 9.63 8.85
C ASP A 117 -10.07 9.34 7.55
N ARG A 118 -11.41 9.38 7.58
CA ARG A 118 -12.24 9.26 6.36
C ARG A 118 -11.98 10.40 5.38
N ARG A 119 -11.87 11.65 5.85
CA ARG A 119 -11.56 12.82 5.02
C ARG A 119 -10.17 12.71 4.39
N ILE A 120 -9.17 12.30 5.17
CA ILE A 120 -7.80 12.07 4.66
C ILE A 120 -7.80 10.94 3.61
N ALA A 121 -8.47 9.82 3.88
CA ALA A 121 -8.56 8.71 2.96
C ALA A 121 -9.23 9.11 1.63
N ALA A 122 -10.32 9.88 1.70
CA ALA A 122 -10.99 10.42 0.52
C ALA A 122 -10.06 11.37 -0.27
N ALA A 123 -9.37 12.30 0.41
CA ALA A 123 -8.45 13.22 -0.24
C ALA A 123 -7.27 12.50 -0.92
N ILE A 124 -6.73 11.42 -0.29
CA ILE A 124 -5.72 10.56 -0.89
C ILE A 124 -6.29 9.82 -2.10
N GLY A 125 -7.53 9.34 -1.98
CA GLY A 125 -8.24 8.66 -3.06
C GLY A 125 -8.41 9.49 -4.34
N ASP A 126 -8.48 10.80 -4.20
CA ASP A 126 -8.60 11.76 -5.31
C ASP A 126 -7.27 12.16 -5.95
N LEU A 127 -6.15 11.79 -5.35
CA LEU A 127 -4.84 12.09 -5.96
C LEU A 127 -4.65 11.32 -7.27
N PRO A 128 -3.91 11.90 -8.24
CA PRO A 128 -3.42 11.13 -9.38
C PRO A 128 -2.66 9.89 -8.94
N ASP A 129 -2.79 8.78 -9.65
CA ASP A 129 -2.29 7.46 -9.25
C ASP A 129 -0.83 7.46 -8.78
N ARG A 130 0.07 8.15 -9.51
CA ARG A 130 1.50 8.20 -9.13
C ARG A 130 1.75 9.03 -7.87
N GLN A 131 0.99 10.09 -7.63
CA GLN A 131 1.07 10.89 -6.42
C GLN A 131 0.55 10.10 -5.21
N ARG A 132 -0.58 9.41 -5.38
CA ARG A 132 -1.14 8.52 -4.36
C ARG A 132 -0.16 7.41 -4.01
N ALA A 133 0.40 6.72 -4.99
CA ALA A 133 1.37 5.65 -4.77
C ALA A 133 2.60 6.17 -4.00
N ALA A 134 3.16 7.34 -4.36
CA ALA A 134 4.28 7.94 -3.65
C ALA A 134 3.94 8.24 -2.17
N ILE A 135 2.77 8.85 -1.90
CA ILE A 135 2.30 9.13 -0.53
C ILE A 135 2.14 7.83 0.27
N VAL A 136 1.46 6.84 -0.29
CA VAL A 136 1.18 5.59 0.44
C VAL A 136 2.46 4.83 0.73
N LEU A 137 3.36 4.67 -0.24
CA LEU A 137 4.63 3.98 -0.05
C LEU A 137 5.53 4.68 0.97
N THR A 138 5.62 6.01 0.92
CA THR A 138 6.53 6.76 1.79
C THR A 138 5.98 6.93 3.21
N TYR A 139 4.71 7.32 3.36
CA TYR A 139 4.16 7.70 4.67
C TYR A 139 3.42 6.59 5.40
N TYR A 140 2.81 5.65 4.69
CA TYR A 140 2.09 4.55 5.33
C TYR A 140 2.95 3.27 5.41
N GLU A 141 3.75 2.98 4.37
CA GLU A 141 4.65 1.83 4.40
C GLU A 141 6.04 2.15 4.96
N GLY A 142 6.33 3.44 5.23
CA GLY A 142 7.59 3.88 5.82
C GLY A 142 8.81 3.66 4.93
N LEU A 143 8.61 3.64 3.60
CA LEU A 143 9.70 3.45 2.65
C LEU A 143 10.49 4.74 2.42
N SER A 144 11.80 4.61 2.27
CA SER A 144 12.65 5.73 1.82
C SER A 144 12.29 6.18 0.40
N ASN A 145 12.67 7.40 0.04
CA ASN A 145 12.49 7.88 -1.33
C ASN A 145 13.21 6.99 -2.36
N ALA A 146 14.34 6.40 -2.00
CA ALA A 146 15.08 5.47 -2.85
C ALA A 146 14.31 4.16 -3.09
N GLU A 147 13.76 3.55 -2.04
CA GLU A 147 12.93 2.35 -2.15
C GLU A 147 11.64 2.64 -2.94
N THR A 148 10.99 3.77 -2.65
CA THR A 148 9.79 4.23 -3.38
C THR A 148 10.12 4.44 -4.86
N ALA A 149 11.27 5.03 -5.20
CA ALA A 149 11.71 5.23 -6.57
C ALA A 149 11.93 3.88 -7.29
N ALA A 150 12.54 2.91 -6.60
CA ALA A 150 12.72 1.56 -7.13
C ALA A 150 11.39 0.85 -7.40
N ILE A 151 10.38 1.00 -6.53
CA ILE A 151 9.04 0.43 -6.70
C ILE A 151 8.28 1.12 -7.84
N LEU A 152 8.36 2.46 -7.92
CA LEU A 152 7.70 3.27 -8.96
C LEU A 152 8.43 3.27 -10.30
N GLU A 153 9.60 2.62 -10.40
CA GLU A 153 10.47 2.58 -11.58
C GLU A 153 10.77 4.00 -12.10
N THR A 154 11.25 4.84 -11.19
CA THR A 154 11.55 6.26 -11.46
C THR A 154 12.77 6.74 -10.67
N SER A 155 13.16 8.00 -10.83
CA SER A 155 14.25 8.60 -10.04
C SER A 155 13.78 9.08 -8.67
N VAL A 156 14.73 9.21 -7.73
CA VAL A 156 14.48 9.77 -6.39
C VAL A 156 13.94 11.21 -6.52
N SER A 157 14.51 12.01 -7.38
CA SER A 157 14.03 13.39 -7.64
C SER A 157 12.60 13.43 -8.17
N SER A 158 12.20 12.43 -8.97
CA SER A 158 10.81 12.29 -9.43
C SER A 158 9.87 11.97 -8.27
N VAL A 159 10.28 11.10 -7.34
CA VAL A 159 9.50 10.80 -6.11
C VAL A 159 9.34 12.05 -5.27
N GLU A 160 10.41 12.81 -5.04
CA GLU A 160 10.35 14.07 -4.29
C GLU A 160 9.36 15.07 -4.92
N ALA A 161 9.42 15.21 -6.23
CA ALA A 161 8.48 16.06 -6.97
C ALA A 161 7.02 15.55 -6.87
N LEU A 162 6.79 14.23 -6.87
CA LEU A 162 5.48 13.64 -6.67
C LEU A 162 4.96 13.94 -5.26
N LEU A 163 5.80 13.77 -4.22
CA LEU A 163 5.44 14.04 -2.84
C LEU A 163 5.11 15.51 -2.59
N VAL A 164 5.88 16.45 -3.16
CA VAL A 164 5.60 17.88 -3.06
C VAL A 164 4.24 18.21 -3.67
N ARG A 165 3.95 17.72 -4.88
CA ARG A 165 2.66 17.94 -5.54
C ARG A 165 1.50 17.30 -4.77
N ALA A 166 1.68 16.06 -4.31
CA ALA A 166 0.67 15.36 -3.54
C ALA A 166 0.33 16.09 -2.23
N LYS A 167 1.34 16.53 -1.47
CA LYS A 167 1.13 17.31 -0.23
C LYS A 167 0.37 18.61 -0.49
N ARG A 168 0.69 19.32 -1.57
CA ARG A 168 -0.02 20.54 -1.97
C ARG A 168 -1.49 20.22 -2.27
N SER A 169 -1.76 19.23 -3.12
CA SER A 169 -3.12 18.83 -3.47
C SER A 169 -3.93 18.38 -2.25
N LEU A 170 -3.31 17.63 -1.32
CA LEU A 170 -3.97 17.21 -0.07
C LEU A 170 -4.32 18.41 0.80
N ARG A 171 -3.40 19.37 0.96
CA ARG A 171 -3.66 20.58 1.75
C ARG A 171 -4.83 21.37 1.17
N ASP A 172 -4.81 21.65 -0.13
CA ASP A 172 -5.85 22.40 -0.82
C ASP A 172 -7.22 21.73 -0.62
N LYS A 173 -7.32 20.41 -0.80
CA LYS A 173 -8.56 19.64 -0.62
C LYS A 173 -9.07 19.63 0.83
N LEU A 174 -8.18 19.44 1.81
CA LEU A 174 -8.56 19.44 3.22
C LEU A 174 -9.00 20.83 3.69
N ASP A 175 -8.44 21.91 3.14
CA ASP A 175 -8.86 23.28 3.41
C ASP A 175 -10.23 23.59 2.78
N GLU A 176 -10.51 23.09 1.57
CA GLU A 176 -11.84 23.17 0.94
C GLU A 176 -12.91 22.46 1.76
N GLN A 177 -12.62 21.23 2.23
CA GLN A 177 -13.54 20.45 3.05
C GLN A 177 -13.85 21.15 4.39
N ARG A 178 -12.87 21.84 4.99
CA ARG A 178 -13.08 22.64 6.22
C ARG A 178 -13.99 23.85 5.99
N ARG A 179 -13.89 24.48 4.82
CA ARG A 179 -14.70 25.66 4.46
C ARG A 179 -16.11 25.31 4.01
N GLY A 180 -16.31 24.13 3.41
CA GLY A 180 -17.61 23.66 2.92
C GLY A 180 -18.47 22.97 3.97
N GLY A 181 -17.97 22.75 5.17
CA GLY A 181 -18.65 22.10 6.30
C GLY A 181 -19.26 23.07 7.33
N VAL A 182 -19.49 24.35 6.95
CA VAL A 182 -20.21 25.35 7.75
C VAL A 182 -21.62 25.56 7.23
#